data_6de248586f1dc4d1ff51248ee0f96556
#
_entry.id   6de248586f1dc4d1ff51248ee0f96556
#
_cell.length_a   1.000
_cell.length_b   1.000
_cell.length_c   1.000
_cell.angle_alpha   90.00
_cell.angle_beta   90.00
_cell.angle_gamma   90.00
#
_symmetry.space_group_name_H-M   'P 1'
#
loop_
_entity.id
_entity.type
_entity.pdbx_description
1 polymer ?
#
loop_
_entity_poly.entity_id
_entity_poly.type
_entity_poly.pdbx_seq_one_letter_code
_entity_poly.pdbx_strand_id
1 'polypeptide(L)'
;MIDNSQTPKISFCITCKNRFYQIKKTLPQNLEDNRRLQEIVEFVLVDFGSTDGLRKWISDNFKHEIRSGYLKYFYTEEMVYWHASIAKNTAHMLAQNDILVNLDCDNYTGSNGGWFVILQFIKNDGPMFLHQCSDDGFDGSFGRISIKRNDFLSIGGYNESLAPAGYQDLDLINRLMAKGYRRIEVKDSKYNRAIRNTKEEGIAFTHSSFKTWHEMDEYNAKISQSNILAGKLIANGGSFGIRKNIFDIEGNVPKEVDSLKYAHKISFNITCMNRLHHIKQTLQQNIHDNFLSE
;
A
#
# COMPACT_ATOMS: atom_id res chain seq x y z
N MET A 1 13.86 27.86 -7.95
CA MET A 1 12.55 27.67 -7.30
C MET A 1 11.80 26.68 -8.16
N ILE A 2 11.43 25.52 -7.62
CA ILE A 2 10.60 24.53 -8.32
C ILE A 2 9.21 25.16 -8.40
N ASP A 3 8.63 25.21 -9.58
CA ASP A 3 7.26 25.69 -9.79
C ASP A 3 6.30 24.78 -9.00
N ASN A 4 5.67 25.30 -7.98
CA ASN A 4 4.74 24.55 -7.11
C ASN A 4 3.54 23.97 -7.86
N SER A 5 3.22 24.45 -9.08
CA SER A 5 2.13 23.94 -9.89
C SER A 5 2.44 22.59 -10.55
N GLN A 6 3.72 22.16 -10.60
CA GLN A 6 4.17 20.92 -11.23
C GLN A 6 4.70 19.88 -10.22
N THR A 7 4.74 20.19 -8.92
CA THR A 7 5.21 19.24 -7.91
C THR A 7 4.14 18.18 -7.67
N PRO A 8 4.42 16.87 -7.89
CA PRO A 8 3.44 15.83 -7.65
C PRO A 8 3.10 15.74 -6.16
N LYS A 9 1.83 15.50 -5.86
CA LYS A 9 1.32 15.32 -4.51
C LYS A 9 1.34 13.86 -4.10
N ILE A 10 1.44 13.59 -2.81
CA ILE A 10 1.57 12.24 -2.25
C ILE A 10 0.50 11.95 -1.21
N SER A 11 -0.02 10.72 -1.22
CA SER A 11 -0.90 10.18 -0.18
C SER A 11 -0.22 9.01 0.52
N PHE A 12 -0.04 9.13 1.83
CA PHE A 12 0.31 8.00 2.68
C PHE A 12 -0.95 7.23 3.04
N CYS A 13 -1.09 6.01 2.52
CA CYS A 13 -2.26 5.13 2.69
C CYS A 13 -2.02 4.21 3.89
N ILE A 14 -2.76 4.43 4.98
CA ILE A 14 -2.61 3.71 6.24
C ILE A 14 -3.84 2.85 6.50
N THR A 15 -3.63 1.60 6.86
CA THR A 15 -4.68 0.66 7.23
C THR A 15 -4.53 0.21 8.68
N CYS A 16 -5.63 0.17 9.43
CA CYS A 16 -5.58 -0.21 10.83
C CYS A 16 -6.80 -1.06 11.24
N LYS A 17 -6.56 -2.14 11.98
CA LYS A 17 -7.59 -2.90 12.70
C LYS A 17 -7.01 -3.41 14.01
N ASN A 18 -7.52 -2.88 15.14
CA ASN A 18 -7.08 -3.25 16.48
C ASN A 18 -5.55 -3.16 16.70
N ARG A 19 -4.94 -2.09 16.17
CA ARG A 19 -3.51 -1.79 16.28
C ARG A 19 -3.26 -0.40 16.89
N PHE A 20 -4.15 0.02 17.80
CA PHE A 20 -4.08 1.34 18.43
C PHE A 20 -2.74 1.58 19.13
N TYR A 21 -2.18 0.57 19.78
CA TYR A 21 -0.90 0.69 20.48
C TYR A 21 0.28 1.05 19.56
N GLN A 22 0.21 0.74 18.27
CA GLN A 22 1.20 1.06 17.25
C GLN A 22 0.91 2.42 16.62
N ILE A 23 -0.30 2.60 16.07
CA ILE A 23 -0.68 3.85 15.39
C ILE A 23 -0.61 5.07 16.32
N LYS A 24 -0.84 4.88 17.61
CA LYS A 24 -0.68 5.92 18.64
C LYS A 24 0.76 6.47 18.72
N LYS A 25 1.75 5.66 18.34
CA LYS A 25 3.17 6.08 18.31
C LYS A 25 3.55 6.64 16.94
N THR A 26 3.10 6.01 15.86
CA THR A 26 3.56 6.31 14.51
C THR A 26 2.85 7.51 13.89
N LEU A 27 1.53 7.63 14.06
CA LEU A 27 0.75 8.68 13.41
C LEU A 27 1.16 10.10 13.82
N PRO A 28 1.28 10.43 15.13
CA PRO A 28 1.71 11.77 15.54
C PRO A 28 3.08 12.14 15.01
N GLN A 29 4.02 11.18 15.04
CA GLN A 29 5.37 11.38 14.53
C GLN A 29 5.37 11.58 13.01
N ASN A 30 4.62 10.78 12.27
CA ASN A 30 4.52 10.88 10.81
C ASN A 30 3.91 12.21 10.35
N LEU A 31 2.89 12.69 11.05
CA LEU A 31 2.31 14.00 10.81
C LEU A 31 3.31 15.13 11.10
N GLU A 32 4.03 15.06 12.21
CA GLU A 32 5.05 16.05 12.57
C GLU A 32 6.23 16.03 11.59
N ASP A 33 6.72 14.85 11.23
CA ASP A 33 7.83 14.66 10.27
C ASP A 33 7.56 15.28 8.90
N ASN A 34 6.28 15.41 8.51
CA ASN A 34 5.86 15.95 7.22
C ASN A 34 5.06 17.26 7.33
N ARG A 35 4.95 17.88 8.50
CA ARG A 35 4.11 19.07 8.76
C ARG A 35 4.35 20.22 7.78
N ARG A 36 5.59 20.43 7.37
CA ARG A 36 5.96 21.49 6.41
C ARG A 36 5.50 21.21 4.99
N LEU A 37 5.00 20.00 4.73
CA LEU A 37 4.60 19.51 3.41
C LEU A 37 3.08 19.32 3.29
N GLN A 38 2.27 19.78 4.23
CA GLN A 38 0.83 19.53 4.30
C GLN A 38 0.04 19.98 3.05
N GLU A 39 0.61 20.88 2.22
CA GLU A 39 0.00 21.32 0.96
C GLU A 39 0.15 20.28 -0.17
N ILE A 40 1.12 19.38 -0.05
CA ILE A 40 1.46 18.38 -1.06
C ILE A 40 1.49 16.94 -0.52
N VAL A 41 1.27 16.76 0.78
CA VAL A 41 1.23 15.47 1.47
C VAL A 41 -0.08 15.35 2.23
N GLU A 42 -0.79 14.23 2.06
CA GLU A 42 -1.91 13.83 2.90
C GLU A 42 -1.67 12.46 3.53
N PHE A 43 -2.32 12.21 4.64
CA PHE A 43 -2.40 10.90 5.28
C PHE A 43 -3.84 10.38 5.21
N VAL A 44 -4.04 9.20 4.62
CA VAL A 44 -5.33 8.55 4.49
C VAL A 44 -5.33 7.33 5.41
N LEU A 45 -5.98 7.45 6.56
CA LEU A 45 -6.10 6.38 7.55
C LEU A 45 -7.48 5.74 7.46
N VAL A 46 -7.51 4.42 7.20
CA VAL A 46 -8.73 3.63 7.20
C VAL A 46 -8.73 2.68 8.40
N ASP A 47 -9.73 2.85 9.26
CA ASP A 47 -10.01 2.01 10.42
C ASP A 47 -11.06 0.95 10.06
N PHE A 48 -10.68 -0.30 10.09
CA PHE A 48 -11.53 -1.44 9.72
C PHE A 48 -12.29 -2.00 10.94
N GLY A 49 -13.01 -1.14 11.65
CA GLY A 49 -13.84 -1.54 12.80
C GLY A 49 -13.01 -1.89 14.02
N SER A 50 -12.01 -1.07 14.36
CA SER A 50 -11.24 -1.25 15.59
C SER A 50 -12.11 -1.03 16.83
N THR A 51 -11.92 -1.90 17.83
CA THR A 51 -12.64 -1.85 19.12
C THR A 51 -11.74 -1.40 20.28
N ASP A 52 -10.48 -1.07 19.98
CA ASP A 52 -9.42 -0.74 20.95
C ASP A 52 -9.34 0.75 21.32
N GLY A 53 -10.33 1.56 20.88
CA GLY A 53 -10.42 2.99 21.20
C GLY A 53 -9.80 3.93 20.15
N LEU A 54 -9.33 3.41 19.03
CA LEU A 54 -8.68 4.19 17.97
C LEU A 54 -9.56 5.37 17.50
N ARG A 55 -10.82 5.13 17.14
CA ARG A 55 -11.73 6.16 16.60
C ARG A 55 -11.89 7.34 17.57
N LYS A 56 -12.11 7.05 18.86
CA LYS A 56 -12.24 8.09 19.86
C LYS A 56 -10.96 8.91 19.99
N TRP A 57 -9.82 8.25 20.02
CA TRP A 57 -8.53 8.92 20.13
C TRP A 57 -8.24 9.82 18.92
N ILE A 58 -8.53 9.39 17.70
CA ILE A 58 -8.40 10.21 16.48
C ILE A 58 -9.29 11.46 16.58
N SER A 59 -10.56 11.28 16.94
CA SER A 59 -11.53 12.38 17.09
C SER A 59 -11.11 13.41 18.15
N ASP A 60 -10.50 12.97 19.24
CA ASP A 60 -10.11 13.85 20.33
C ASP A 60 -8.82 14.64 20.02
N ASN A 61 -7.86 14.05 19.29
CA ASN A 61 -6.50 14.58 19.19
C ASN A 61 -6.13 15.19 17.83
N PHE A 62 -6.87 14.91 16.73
CA PHE A 62 -6.46 15.32 15.37
C PHE A 62 -7.50 16.17 14.63
N LYS A 63 -8.31 16.92 15.37
CA LYS A 63 -9.35 17.78 14.77
C LYS A 63 -8.80 18.81 13.78
N HIS A 64 -7.63 19.37 14.08
CA HIS A 64 -6.98 20.36 13.21
C HIS A 64 -6.52 19.72 11.90
N GLU A 65 -5.80 18.61 11.98
CA GLU A 65 -5.27 17.87 10.82
C GLU A 65 -6.40 17.33 9.93
N ILE A 66 -7.52 16.91 10.53
CA ILE A 66 -8.71 16.47 9.78
C ILE A 66 -9.37 17.64 9.06
N ARG A 67 -9.59 18.77 9.74
CA ARG A 67 -10.21 19.97 9.14
C ARG A 67 -9.38 20.56 8.00
N SER A 68 -8.05 20.52 8.11
CA SER A 68 -7.15 21.00 7.07
C SER A 68 -7.06 20.03 5.88
N GLY A 69 -7.56 18.78 6.01
CA GLY A 69 -7.41 17.72 5.01
C GLY A 69 -6.03 17.06 5.01
N TYR A 70 -5.13 17.45 5.93
CA TYR A 70 -3.81 16.82 6.08
C TYR A 70 -3.90 15.37 6.57
N LEU A 71 -4.87 15.07 7.47
CA LEU A 71 -5.28 13.72 7.85
C LEU A 71 -6.72 13.49 7.38
N LYS A 72 -6.92 12.47 6.56
CA LYS A 72 -8.23 11.93 6.22
C LYS A 72 -8.43 10.64 6.99
N TYR A 73 -9.44 10.59 7.84
CA TYR A 73 -9.80 9.40 8.59
C TYR A 73 -11.10 8.83 8.08
N PHE A 74 -11.09 7.54 7.76
CA PHE A 74 -12.26 6.78 7.36
C PHE A 74 -12.44 5.55 8.24
N TYR A 75 -13.69 5.14 8.38
CA TYR A 75 -14.11 4.02 9.21
C TYR A 75 -15.08 3.11 8.46
N THR A 76 -14.93 1.79 8.62
CA THR A 76 -15.83 0.80 8.06
C THR A 76 -15.86 -0.47 8.93
N GLU A 77 -17.04 -1.10 9.04
CA GLU A 77 -17.21 -2.41 9.71
C GLU A 77 -17.33 -3.57 8.71
N GLU A 78 -17.26 -3.29 7.40
CA GLU A 78 -17.40 -4.30 6.33
C GLU A 78 -16.31 -5.36 6.34
N MET A 79 -15.19 -5.13 7.02
CA MET A 79 -14.11 -6.09 7.18
C MET A 79 -14.17 -6.74 8.56
N VAL A 80 -15.02 -7.76 8.73
CA VAL A 80 -15.11 -8.52 9.99
C VAL A 80 -13.76 -9.16 10.32
N TYR A 81 -13.16 -9.82 9.35
CA TYR A 81 -11.83 -10.43 9.46
C TYR A 81 -10.83 -9.68 8.60
N TRP A 82 -9.62 -9.52 9.12
CA TRP A 82 -8.56 -8.80 8.42
C TRP A 82 -8.18 -9.48 7.10
N HIS A 83 -8.05 -8.69 6.05
CA HIS A 83 -7.54 -9.09 4.74
C HIS A 83 -6.65 -7.98 4.18
N ALA A 84 -5.33 -8.21 4.15
CA ALA A 84 -4.34 -7.18 3.84
C ALA A 84 -4.56 -6.54 2.45
N SER A 85 -4.80 -7.35 1.41
CA SER A 85 -5.02 -6.81 0.05
C SER A 85 -6.26 -5.92 -0.03
N ILE A 86 -7.38 -6.34 0.56
CA ILE A 86 -8.63 -5.55 0.56
C ILE A 86 -8.43 -4.25 1.36
N ALA A 87 -7.76 -4.33 2.52
CA ALA A 87 -7.50 -3.17 3.35
C ALA A 87 -6.62 -2.14 2.61
N LYS A 88 -5.48 -2.58 2.07
CA LYS A 88 -4.57 -1.72 1.32
C LYS A 88 -5.26 -1.11 0.10
N ASN A 89 -6.00 -1.89 -0.66
CA ASN A 89 -6.78 -1.40 -1.80
C ASN A 89 -7.78 -0.31 -1.39
N THR A 90 -8.50 -0.53 -0.29
CA THR A 90 -9.48 0.45 0.22
C THR A 90 -8.82 1.79 0.53
N ALA A 91 -7.70 1.78 1.25
CA ALA A 91 -6.98 3.01 1.59
C ALA A 91 -6.43 3.74 0.35
N HIS A 92 -5.88 2.98 -0.61
CA HIS A 92 -5.35 3.53 -1.86
C HIS A 92 -6.45 4.11 -2.76
N MET A 93 -7.65 3.55 -2.75
CA MET A 93 -8.80 4.09 -3.51
C MET A 93 -9.33 5.40 -2.93
N LEU A 94 -9.28 5.56 -1.61
CA LEU A 94 -9.72 6.78 -0.93
C LEU A 94 -8.70 7.93 -1.04
N ALA A 95 -7.47 7.60 -1.41
CA ALA A 95 -6.40 8.57 -1.63
C ALA A 95 -6.54 9.27 -2.99
N GLN A 96 -6.24 10.58 -3.03
CA GLN A 96 -6.54 11.42 -4.20
C GLN A 96 -5.32 11.95 -4.93
N ASN A 97 -4.15 11.93 -4.29
CA ASN A 97 -2.95 12.52 -4.84
C ASN A 97 -2.28 11.64 -5.92
N ASP A 98 -1.27 12.20 -6.59
CA ASP A 98 -0.62 11.63 -7.77
C ASP A 98 0.19 10.37 -7.46
N ILE A 99 0.79 10.32 -6.27
CA ILE A 99 1.64 9.22 -5.79
C ILE A 99 0.99 8.62 -4.55
N LEU A 100 0.74 7.31 -4.58
CA LEU A 100 0.23 6.53 -3.46
C LEU A 100 1.37 5.79 -2.79
N VAL A 101 1.43 5.83 -1.47
CA VAL A 101 2.42 5.12 -0.64
C VAL A 101 1.70 4.23 0.35
N ASN A 102 1.90 2.92 0.27
CA ASN A 102 1.50 2.05 1.36
C ASN A 102 2.35 2.36 2.60
N LEU A 103 1.69 2.72 3.68
CA LEU A 103 2.32 2.99 4.97
C LEU A 103 1.59 2.16 6.03
N ASP A 104 2.17 1.03 6.42
CA ASP A 104 1.57 0.20 7.46
C ASP A 104 1.50 0.99 8.80
N CYS A 105 0.49 0.72 9.62
CA CYS A 105 0.19 1.52 10.82
C CYS A 105 1.31 1.54 11.89
N ASP A 106 2.27 0.63 11.77
CA ASP A 106 3.46 0.50 12.60
C ASP A 106 4.71 1.15 11.99
N ASN A 107 4.59 1.81 10.86
CA ASN A 107 5.70 2.37 10.10
C ASN A 107 5.89 3.89 10.30
N TYR A 108 7.15 4.34 10.27
CA TYR A 108 7.54 5.75 10.33
C TYR A 108 7.99 6.24 8.95
N THR A 109 7.55 7.44 8.55
CA THR A 109 7.96 8.06 7.27
C THR A 109 9.40 8.59 7.30
N GLY A 110 9.89 8.93 8.50
CA GLY A 110 11.10 9.74 8.69
C GLY A 110 10.89 11.22 8.36
N SER A 111 11.79 12.05 8.85
CA SER A 111 11.73 13.51 8.69
C SER A 111 11.72 13.90 7.21
N ASN A 112 10.69 14.63 6.79
CA ASN A 112 10.40 15.00 5.39
C ASN A 112 10.31 13.76 4.44
N GLY A 113 9.82 12.62 4.95
CA GLY A 113 9.73 11.38 4.18
C GLY A 113 8.87 11.51 2.92
N GLY A 114 7.81 12.34 2.95
CA GLY A 114 7.01 12.65 1.77
C GLY A 114 7.84 13.34 0.68
N TRP A 115 8.67 14.32 1.04
CA TRP A 115 9.55 14.98 0.08
C TRP A 115 10.60 14.03 -0.51
N PHE A 116 11.15 13.14 0.35
CA PHE A 116 12.07 12.11 -0.13
C PHE A 116 11.43 11.23 -1.22
N VAL A 117 10.20 10.76 -1.02
CA VAL A 117 9.48 9.97 -2.03
C VAL A 117 9.23 10.80 -3.30
N ILE A 118 8.70 12.03 -3.18
CA ILE A 118 8.46 12.91 -4.33
C ILE A 118 9.72 13.09 -5.17
N LEU A 119 10.86 13.33 -4.53
CA LEU A 119 12.15 13.48 -5.24
C LEU A 119 12.53 12.22 -6.04
N GLN A 120 12.19 11.01 -5.58
CA GLN A 120 12.46 9.80 -6.36
C GLN A 120 11.66 9.78 -7.67
N PHE A 121 10.39 10.23 -7.63
CA PHE A 121 9.55 10.31 -8.82
C PHE A 121 9.91 11.46 -9.76
N ILE A 122 10.46 12.56 -9.24
CA ILE A 122 10.99 13.66 -10.06
C ILE A 122 12.30 13.25 -10.76
N LYS A 123 13.17 12.52 -10.07
CA LYS A 123 14.49 12.12 -10.59
C LYS A 123 14.44 10.96 -11.58
N ASN A 124 13.35 10.21 -11.60
CA ASN A 124 13.25 8.99 -12.38
C ASN A 124 12.05 9.06 -13.34
N ASP A 125 12.36 9.03 -14.63
CA ASP A 125 11.34 9.04 -15.67
C ASP A 125 10.81 7.63 -16.00
N GLY A 126 9.62 7.62 -16.63
CA GLY A 126 8.98 6.42 -17.15
C GLY A 126 8.21 5.60 -16.12
N PRO A 127 7.74 4.40 -16.51
CA PRO A 127 7.04 3.49 -15.62
C PRO A 127 7.96 2.97 -14.51
N MET A 128 7.68 3.34 -13.27
CA MET A 128 8.46 2.93 -12.12
C MET A 128 7.63 2.87 -10.85
N PHE A 129 8.11 2.15 -9.86
CA PHE A 129 7.65 2.20 -8.48
C PHE A 129 8.84 2.23 -7.53
N LEU A 130 8.63 2.88 -6.37
CA LEU A 130 9.63 2.92 -5.31
C LEU A 130 9.30 1.84 -4.29
N HIS A 131 10.29 1.04 -3.90
CA HIS A 131 10.20 0.07 -2.84
C HIS A 131 11.19 0.42 -1.73
N GLN A 132 10.65 0.82 -0.59
CA GLN A 132 11.42 1.15 0.60
C GLN A 132 11.38 -0.05 1.55
N CYS A 133 12.52 -0.65 1.81
CA CYS A 133 12.63 -1.79 2.72
C CYS A 133 13.95 -1.72 3.49
N SER A 134 14.04 -2.41 4.63
CA SER A 134 15.30 -2.56 5.36
C SER A 134 16.27 -3.49 4.63
N ASP A 135 17.55 -3.44 5.01
CA ASP A 135 18.57 -4.32 4.45
C ASP A 135 18.32 -5.79 4.76
N ASP A 136 17.80 -6.08 5.95
CA ASP A 136 17.48 -7.43 6.41
C ASP A 136 16.05 -7.88 6.04
N GLY A 137 15.20 -7.00 5.50
CA GLY A 137 13.82 -7.30 5.14
C GLY A 137 12.87 -7.60 6.31
N PHE A 138 13.36 -7.58 7.55
CA PHE A 138 12.62 -8.04 8.74
C PHE A 138 12.16 -6.94 9.69
N ASP A 139 12.39 -5.68 9.38
CA ASP A 139 12.00 -4.56 10.26
C ASP A 139 10.51 -4.21 10.22
N GLY A 140 9.74 -4.82 9.32
CA GLY A 140 8.31 -4.55 9.11
C GLY A 140 8.02 -3.47 8.05
N SER A 141 9.04 -2.91 7.38
CA SER A 141 8.85 -1.90 6.33
C SER A 141 8.71 -2.46 4.92
N PHE A 142 8.84 -3.77 4.73
CA PHE A 142 8.87 -4.41 3.41
C PHE A 142 7.67 -4.05 2.51
N GLY A 143 6.49 -3.86 3.08
CA GLY A 143 5.28 -3.48 2.36
C GLY A 143 5.25 -2.03 1.87
N ARG A 144 6.28 -1.22 2.12
CA ARG A 144 6.29 0.20 1.75
C ARG A 144 6.59 0.38 0.26
N ILE A 145 5.52 0.35 -0.53
CA ILE A 145 5.56 0.53 -1.98
C ILE A 145 4.93 1.88 -2.32
N SER A 146 5.63 2.67 -3.14
CA SER A 146 5.11 3.93 -3.68
C SER A 146 4.94 3.80 -5.19
N ILE A 147 3.81 4.25 -5.72
CA ILE A 147 3.45 4.11 -7.14
C ILE A 147 2.57 5.28 -7.57
N LYS A 148 2.63 5.69 -8.84
CA LYS A 148 1.67 6.64 -9.38
C LYS A 148 0.24 6.09 -9.30
N ARG A 149 -0.71 6.93 -8.89
CA ARG A 149 -2.12 6.53 -8.69
C ARG A 149 -2.71 5.83 -9.93
N ASN A 150 -2.49 6.40 -11.11
CA ASN A 150 -3.01 5.82 -12.35
C ASN A 150 -2.41 4.43 -12.65
N ASP A 151 -1.14 4.23 -12.32
CA ASP A 151 -0.45 2.96 -12.50
C ASP A 151 -1.00 1.90 -11.54
N PHE A 152 -1.23 2.26 -10.26
CA PHE A 152 -1.86 1.41 -9.27
C PHE A 152 -3.27 0.95 -9.71
N LEU A 153 -4.07 1.90 -10.17
CA LEU A 153 -5.42 1.59 -10.69
C LEU A 153 -5.37 0.71 -11.93
N SER A 154 -4.42 0.96 -12.84
CA SER A 154 -4.27 0.22 -14.10
C SER A 154 -3.85 -1.24 -13.92
N ILE A 155 -3.13 -1.58 -12.83
CA ILE A 155 -2.73 -2.96 -12.51
C ILE A 155 -3.78 -3.66 -11.63
N GLY A 156 -4.84 -2.95 -11.24
CA GLY A 156 -5.92 -3.48 -10.41
C GLY A 156 -5.55 -3.62 -8.92
N GLY A 157 -4.58 -2.83 -8.44
CA GLY A 157 -4.17 -2.82 -7.04
C GLY A 157 -3.55 -4.13 -6.54
N TYR A 158 -3.64 -4.38 -5.24
CA TYR A 158 -3.27 -5.64 -4.59
C TYR A 158 -4.27 -6.73 -4.96
N ASN A 159 -3.81 -7.95 -5.18
CA ASN A 159 -4.66 -9.08 -5.57
C ASN A 159 -5.50 -9.58 -4.38
N GLU A 160 -6.82 -9.39 -4.43
CA GLU A 160 -7.76 -9.77 -3.38
C GLU A 160 -8.14 -11.26 -3.39
N SER A 161 -7.74 -12.00 -4.43
CA SER A 161 -7.95 -13.46 -4.48
C SER A 161 -6.90 -14.25 -3.69
N LEU A 162 -5.87 -13.59 -3.18
CA LEU A 162 -4.88 -14.20 -2.29
C LEU A 162 -5.48 -14.47 -0.91
N ALA A 163 -4.88 -15.37 -0.14
CA ALA A 163 -5.19 -15.53 1.27
C ALA A 163 -4.92 -14.23 2.06
N PRO A 164 -5.55 -14.03 3.23
CA PRO A 164 -5.61 -12.73 3.92
C PRO A 164 -4.28 -12.08 4.26
N ALA A 165 -3.18 -12.83 4.37
CA ALA A 165 -1.87 -12.31 4.72
C ALA A 165 -0.75 -13.08 4.00
N GLY A 166 0.42 -12.44 3.88
CA GLY A 166 1.60 -13.01 3.21
C GLY A 166 1.58 -12.83 1.69
N TYR A 167 2.74 -12.53 1.12
CA TYR A 167 3.03 -12.43 -0.32
C TYR A 167 2.31 -11.32 -1.12
N GLN A 168 1.32 -10.61 -0.57
CA GLN A 168 0.55 -9.60 -1.30
C GLN A 168 1.42 -8.46 -1.85
N ASP A 169 2.45 -8.07 -1.10
CA ASP A 169 3.38 -7.01 -1.52
C ASP A 169 4.30 -7.50 -2.64
N LEU A 170 4.82 -8.73 -2.51
CA LEU A 170 5.61 -9.39 -3.56
C LEU A 170 4.79 -9.65 -4.82
N ASP A 171 3.51 -10.04 -4.70
CA ASP A 171 2.62 -10.19 -5.85
C ASP A 171 2.49 -8.87 -6.62
N LEU A 172 2.26 -7.75 -5.95
CA LEU A 172 2.18 -6.43 -6.59
C LEU A 172 3.51 -6.07 -7.27
N ILE A 173 4.64 -6.22 -6.57
CA ILE A 173 6.00 -5.98 -7.10
C ILE A 173 6.22 -6.81 -8.37
N ASN A 174 5.96 -8.12 -8.30
CA ASN A 174 6.21 -9.04 -9.40
C ASN A 174 5.32 -8.75 -10.62
N ARG A 175 4.04 -8.42 -10.41
CA ARG A 175 3.13 -8.01 -11.51
C ARG A 175 3.57 -6.70 -12.15
N LEU A 176 4.02 -5.72 -11.37
CA LEU A 176 4.58 -4.46 -11.88
C LEU A 176 5.83 -4.71 -12.72
N MET A 177 6.77 -5.48 -12.20
CA MET A 177 8.00 -5.84 -12.93
C MET A 177 7.69 -6.61 -14.21
N ALA A 178 6.78 -7.59 -14.17
CA ALA A 178 6.35 -8.35 -15.34
C ALA A 178 5.67 -7.45 -16.39
N LYS A 179 5.03 -6.36 -15.98
CA LYS A 179 4.44 -5.34 -16.87
C LYS A 179 5.48 -4.33 -17.40
N GLY A 180 6.73 -4.43 -16.97
CA GLY A 180 7.85 -3.61 -17.44
C GLY A 180 8.11 -2.35 -16.59
N TYR A 181 7.54 -2.26 -15.40
CA TYR A 181 7.88 -1.18 -14.47
C TYR A 181 9.25 -1.42 -13.86
N ARG A 182 10.03 -0.35 -13.72
CA ARG A 182 11.33 -0.38 -13.06
C ARG A 182 11.16 -0.26 -11.54
N ARG A 183 11.69 -1.21 -10.78
CA ARG A 183 11.78 -1.12 -9.32
C ARG A 183 12.94 -0.22 -8.94
N ILE A 184 12.66 0.83 -8.17
CA ILE A 184 13.66 1.64 -7.48
C ILE A 184 13.66 1.19 -6.02
N GLU A 185 14.69 0.47 -5.63
CA GLU A 185 14.84 -0.02 -4.26
C GLU A 185 15.64 0.97 -3.43
N VAL A 186 15.15 1.28 -2.24
CA VAL A 186 15.82 2.16 -1.28
C VAL A 186 15.86 1.49 0.09
N LYS A 187 17.08 1.31 0.57
CA LYS A 187 17.42 0.72 1.86
C LYS A 187 18.06 1.78 2.76
N ASP A 188 17.26 2.76 3.19
CA ASP A 188 17.71 3.84 4.05
C ASP A 188 16.88 3.84 5.35
N SER A 189 17.51 3.42 6.45
CA SER A 189 16.87 3.31 7.77
C SER A 189 16.28 4.62 8.28
N LYS A 190 16.71 5.77 7.76
CA LYS A 190 16.12 7.07 8.05
C LYS A 190 14.65 7.14 7.61
N TYR A 191 14.30 6.44 6.52
CA TYR A 191 12.97 6.49 5.91
C TYR A 191 12.22 5.15 5.98
N ASN A 192 12.84 4.06 6.47
CA ASN A 192 12.30 2.71 6.44
C ASN A 192 12.04 2.12 7.84
N ARG A 193 12.04 2.94 8.89
CA ARG A 193 11.86 2.46 10.27
C ARG A 193 10.43 1.99 10.53
N ALA A 194 10.27 0.87 11.24
CA ALA A 194 9.01 0.32 11.69
C ALA A 194 9.07 -0.16 13.17
N ILE A 195 7.90 -0.34 13.78
CA ILE A 195 7.75 -1.08 15.03
C ILE A 195 7.70 -2.56 14.68
N ARG A 196 8.63 -3.35 15.21
CA ARG A 196 8.68 -4.79 14.94
C ARG A 196 7.45 -5.50 15.49
N ASN A 197 6.91 -6.42 14.69
CA ASN A 197 5.79 -7.30 15.03
C ASN A 197 6.18 -8.75 14.77
N THR A 198 5.51 -9.67 15.47
CA THR A 198 5.60 -11.08 15.13
C THR A 198 4.64 -11.40 13.96
N LYS A 199 4.88 -12.51 13.27
CA LYS A 199 3.98 -12.98 12.23
C LYS A 199 2.60 -13.38 12.77
N GLU A 200 2.56 -13.93 13.99
CA GLU A 200 1.35 -14.30 14.73
C GLU A 200 0.50 -13.05 15.03
N GLU A 201 1.10 -11.97 15.49
CA GLU A 201 0.40 -10.69 15.64
C GLU A 201 -0.16 -10.20 14.31
N GLY A 202 0.59 -10.38 13.20
CA GLY A 202 0.17 -9.99 11.85
C GLY A 202 -1.11 -10.65 11.38
N ILE A 203 -1.40 -11.87 11.83
CA ILE A 203 -2.57 -12.67 11.43
C ILE A 203 -3.65 -12.80 12.51
N ALA A 204 -3.49 -12.17 13.68
CA ALA A 204 -4.38 -12.34 14.83
C ALA A 204 -5.87 -12.08 14.54
N PHE A 205 -6.17 -11.24 13.55
CA PHE A 205 -7.54 -10.88 13.16
C PHE A 205 -7.96 -11.44 11.80
N THR A 206 -7.17 -12.35 11.21
CA THR A 206 -7.53 -13.02 9.96
C THR A 206 -8.46 -14.22 10.22
N HIS A 207 -9.23 -14.58 9.19
CA HIS A 207 -9.96 -15.86 9.17
C HIS A 207 -9.56 -16.60 7.90
N SER A 208 -8.98 -17.79 8.08
CA SER A 208 -8.54 -18.61 6.96
C SER A 208 -8.46 -20.09 7.37
N SER A 209 -8.42 -20.98 6.39
CA SER A 209 -8.15 -22.41 6.63
C SER A 209 -6.68 -22.69 6.97
N PHE A 210 -5.80 -21.72 6.75
CA PHE A 210 -4.38 -21.82 7.08
C PHE A 210 -4.15 -21.47 8.55
N LYS A 211 -3.23 -22.19 9.19
CA LYS A 211 -2.91 -22.04 10.62
C LYS A 211 -1.82 -21.01 10.88
N THR A 212 -0.93 -20.80 9.92
CA THR A 212 0.24 -19.94 10.07
C THR A 212 0.35 -18.92 8.97
N TRP A 213 1.10 -17.85 9.23
CA TRP A 213 1.44 -16.86 8.22
C TRP A 213 2.22 -17.49 7.06
N HIS A 214 3.15 -18.41 7.35
CA HIS A 214 3.97 -19.09 6.32
C HIS A 214 3.13 -19.93 5.36
N GLU A 215 2.15 -20.67 5.85
CA GLU A 215 1.24 -21.46 4.98
C GLU A 215 0.48 -20.54 4.02
N MET A 216 0.01 -19.37 4.49
CA MET A 216 -0.65 -18.39 3.62
C MET A 216 0.33 -17.78 2.60
N ASP A 217 1.54 -17.45 3.03
CA ASP A 217 2.58 -16.85 2.19
C ASP A 217 2.97 -17.80 1.05
N GLU A 218 3.24 -19.07 1.35
CA GLU A 218 3.54 -20.11 0.35
C GLU A 218 2.37 -20.36 -0.63
N TYR A 219 1.14 -20.40 -0.11
CA TYR A 219 -0.05 -20.55 -0.95
C TYR A 219 -0.19 -19.36 -1.90
N ASN A 220 -0.07 -18.15 -1.38
CA ASN A 220 -0.15 -16.92 -2.15
C ASN A 220 0.97 -16.82 -3.20
N ALA A 221 2.19 -17.25 -2.85
CA ALA A 221 3.31 -17.32 -3.78
C ALA A 221 2.99 -18.19 -5.01
N LYS A 222 2.42 -19.38 -4.81
CA LYS A 222 2.02 -20.29 -5.88
C LYS A 222 0.95 -19.67 -6.79
N ILE A 223 -0.07 -19.03 -6.21
CA ILE A 223 -1.12 -18.34 -6.96
C ILE A 223 -0.54 -17.18 -7.78
N SER A 224 0.28 -16.32 -7.15
CA SER A 224 0.93 -15.20 -7.81
C SER A 224 1.79 -15.64 -9.00
N GLN A 225 2.66 -16.62 -8.79
CA GLN A 225 3.52 -17.18 -9.84
C GLN A 225 2.69 -17.77 -11.01
N SER A 226 1.66 -18.54 -10.70
CA SER A 226 0.77 -19.11 -11.72
C SER A 226 0.08 -18.01 -12.55
N ASN A 227 -0.42 -16.95 -11.91
CA ASN A 227 -1.06 -15.83 -12.58
C ASN A 227 -0.09 -15.08 -13.49
N ILE A 228 1.14 -14.81 -13.01
CA ILE A 228 2.15 -14.10 -13.79
C ILE A 228 2.58 -14.94 -15.00
N LEU A 229 2.82 -16.25 -14.83
CA LEU A 229 3.17 -17.15 -15.91
C LEU A 229 2.07 -17.24 -16.97
N ALA A 230 0.81 -17.14 -16.57
CA ALA A 230 -0.35 -17.09 -17.46
C ALA A 230 -0.60 -15.71 -18.08
N GLY A 231 0.25 -14.71 -17.80
CA GLY A 231 0.08 -13.32 -18.29
C GLY A 231 -1.05 -12.55 -17.60
N LYS A 232 -1.60 -13.04 -16.50
CA LYS A 232 -2.66 -12.40 -15.70
C LYS A 232 -2.05 -11.34 -14.77
N LEU A 233 -1.62 -10.21 -15.33
CA LEU A 233 -0.92 -9.16 -14.60
C LEU A 233 -1.86 -8.13 -13.95
N ILE A 234 -3.11 -8.05 -14.39
CA ILE A 234 -4.13 -7.15 -13.84
C ILE A 234 -4.98 -7.94 -12.84
N ALA A 235 -5.01 -7.50 -11.60
CA ALA A 235 -5.81 -8.14 -10.55
C ALA A 235 -7.26 -7.62 -10.54
N ASN A 236 -8.14 -8.33 -9.83
CA ASN A 236 -9.46 -7.91 -9.38
C ASN A 236 -10.47 -7.47 -10.46
N GLY A 237 -10.20 -7.69 -11.75
CA GLY A 237 -11.12 -7.36 -12.83
C GLY A 237 -11.63 -5.90 -12.85
N GLY A 238 -10.84 -4.97 -12.25
CA GLY A 238 -11.15 -3.54 -12.22
C GLY A 238 -12.10 -3.09 -11.10
N SER A 239 -12.50 -3.98 -10.19
CA SER A 239 -13.30 -3.63 -9.01
C SER A 239 -12.64 -4.22 -7.76
N PHE A 240 -12.11 -3.38 -6.88
CA PHE A 240 -11.38 -3.81 -5.70
C PHE A 240 -11.56 -2.85 -4.52
N GLY A 241 -11.21 -3.32 -3.32
CA GLY A 241 -11.41 -2.64 -2.05
C GLY A 241 -12.88 -2.58 -1.62
N ILE A 242 -13.11 -2.12 -0.41
CA ILE A 242 -14.46 -1.86 0.11
C ILE A 242 -14.97 -0.55 -0.50
N ARG A 243 -16.19 -0.55 -1.01
CA ARG A 243 -16.81 0.60 -1.71
C ARG A 243 -18.12 1.06 -1.08
N LYS A 244 -18.61 0.35 -0.10
CA LYS A 244 -19.87 0.64 0.59
C LYS A 244 -19.63 0.73 2.09
N ASN A 245 -20.50 1.45 2.78
CA ASN A 245 -20.45 1.57 4.22
C ASN A 245 -19.08 2.00 4.77
N ILE A 246 -18.45 2.95 4.05
CA ILE A 246 -17.27 3.67 4.51
C ILE A 246 -17.74 5.07 4.91
N PHE A 247 -17.29 5.54 6.06
CA PHE A 247 -17.70 6.81 6.63
C PHE A 247 -16.48 7.63 7.05
N ASP A 248 -16.53 8.94 6.89
CA ASP A 248 -15.55 9.85 7.50
C ASP A 248 -15.78 9.95 9.02
N ILE A 249 -14.99 10.79 9.70
CA ILE A 249 -15.08 10.96 11.15
C ILE A 249 -16.46 11.54 11.60
N GLU A 250 -17.15 12.24 10.71
CA GLU A 250 -18.46 12.85 10.95
C GLU A 250 -19.63 11.93 10.56
N GLY A 251 -19.31 10.77 9.95
CA GLY A 251 -20.29 9.79 9.49
C GLY A 251 -20.77 9.99 8.05
N ASN A 252 -20.13 10.86 7.27
CA ASN A 252 -20.49 11.05 5.86
C ASN A 252 -19.79 10.00 4.97
N VAL A 253 -20.47 9.63 3.87
CA VAL A 253 -19.88 8.76 2.85
C VAL A 253 -18.92 9.58 1.97
N PRO A 254 -17.66 9.16 1.77
CA PRO A 254 -16.74 9.86 0.90
C PRO A 254 -17.22 9.90 -0.56
N LYS A 255 -17.21 11.06 -1.17
CA LYS A 255 -17.64 11.25 -2.58
C LYS A 255 -16.81 10.43 -3.57
N GLU A 256 -15.55 10.17 -3.26
CA GLU A 256 -14.62 9.43 -4.12
C GLU A 256 -14.99 7.95 -4.28
N VAL A 257 -15.64 7.34 -3.28
CA VAL A 257 -16.12 5.95 -3.38
C VAL A 257 -17.18 5.82 -4.48
N ASP A 258 -17.98 6.86 -4.70
CA ASP A 258 -18.99 6.88 -5.75
C ASP A 258 -18.41 7.17 -7.14
N SER A 259 -17.36 7.98 -7.25
CA SER A 259 -16.76 8.37 -8.55
C SER A 259 -15.97 7.24 -9.22
N LEU A 260 -15.50 6.25 -8.47
CA LEU A 260 -14.75 5.10 -9.01
C LEU A 260 -15.59 4.13 -9.85
N LYS A 261 -16.92 4.27 -9.85
CA LYS A 261 -17.82 3.53 -10.76
C LYS A 261 -17.59 3.86 -12.26
N TYR A 262 -16.88 4.94 -12.57
CA TYR A 262 -16.73 5.48 -13.93
C TYR A 262 -15.31 5.37 -14.50
N ALA A 263 -14.32 4.88 -13.76
CA ALA A 263 -12.91 4.87 -14.19
C ALA A 263 -12.54 3.74 -15.19
N HIS A 264 -13.49 2.98 -15.71
CA HIS A 264 -13.22 1.76 -16.49
C HIS A 264 -13.45 1.91 -18.00
N LYS A 265 -12.76 2.85 -18.64
CA LYS A 265 -12.49 2.75 -20.10
C LYS A 265 -11.06 3.17 -20.38
N ILE A 266 -10.11 2.30 -20.08
CA ILE A 266 -8.75 2.42 -20.61
C ILE A 266 -8.53 1.22 -21.54
N SER A 267 -8.45 1.49 -22.85
CA SER A 267 -8.09 0.52 -23.88
C SER A 267 -6.58 0.24 -23.80
N PHE A 268 -6.19 -1.03 -23.76
CA PHE A 268 -4.79 -1.46 -23.77
C PHE A 268 -4.38 -1.95 -25.15
N ASN A 269 -3.29 -1.39 -25.69
CA ASN A 269 -2.54 -1.99 -26.79
C ASN A 269 -1.42 -2.88 -26.22
N ILE A 270 -1.48 -4.16 -26.51
CA ILE A 270 -0.46 -5.15 -26.11
C ILE A 270 0.56 -5.26 -27.23
N THR A 271 1.76 -4.76 -26.98
CA THR A 271 2.94 -5.10 -27.81
C THR A 271 4.10 -5.43 -26.88
N CYS A 272 4.31 -6.68 -26.54
CA CYS A 272 5.61 -7.21 -26.12
C CYS A 272 5.61 -8.72 -25.81
N MET A 273 5.67 -9.57 -26.83
CA MET A 273 5.94 -11.02 -26.62
C MET A 273 7.41 -11.36 -26.37
N ASN A 274 8.33 -10.50 -26.76
CA ASN A 274 9.80 -10.79 -26.64
C ASN A 274 10.40 -10.53 -25.25
N ARG A 275 9.71 -9.84 -24.34
CA ARG A 275 10.17 -9.61 -22.96
C ARG A 275 9.88 -10.75 -21.98
N LEU A 276 8.91 -11.63 -22.29
CA LEU A 276 8.54 -12.76 -21.44
C LEU A 276 9.67 -13.75 -21.18
N HIS A 277 10.60 -13.91 -22.14
CA HIS A 277 11.74 -14.81 -21.99
C HIS A 277 12.76 -14.27 -20.96
N HIS A 278 13.02 -12.99 -20.97
CA HIS A 278 13.96 -12.34 -20.03
C HIS A 278 13.39 -12.31 -18.60
N ILE A 279 12.09 -12.07 -18.46
CA ILE A 279 11.37 -12.09 -17.17
C ILE A 279 11.37 -13.49 -16.55
N LYS A 280 11.20 -14.56 -17.36
CA LYS A 280 11.32 -15.95 -16.89
C LYS A 280 12.68 -16.24 -16.29
N GLN A 281 13.77 -15.76 -16.92
CA GLN A 281 15.12 -15.96 -16.41
C GLN A 281 15.36 -15.19 -15.10
N THR A 282 14.90 -13.94 -15.01
CA THR A 282 15.05 -13.11 -13.79
C THR A 282 14.25 -13.66 -12.62
N LEU A 283 13.01 -14.16 -12.86
CA LEU A 283 12.20 -14.79 -11.82
C LEU A 283 12.80 -16.11 -11.34
N GLN A 284 13.36 -16.93 -12.25
CA GLN A 284 14.07 -18.16 -11.90
C GLN A 284 15.32 -17.88 -11.08
N GLN A 285 16.08 -16.82 -11.42
CA GLN A 285 17.26 -16.40 -10.68
C GLN A 285 16.91 -15.92 -9.28
N ASN A 286 15.89 -15.05 -9.13
CA ASN A 286 15.44 -14.55 -7.83
C ASN A 286 14.84 -15.66 -6.94
N ILE A 287 14.22 -16.70 -7.52
CA ILE A 287 13.74 -17.86 -6.78
C ILE A 287 14.93 -18.67 -6.27
N HIS A 288 15.98 -18.85 -7.10
CA HIS A 288 17.17 -19.60 -6.74
C HIS A 288 17.98 -18.91 -5.63
N ASP A 289 18.13 -17.60 -5.72
CA ASP A 289 18.91 -16.79 -4.78
C ASP A 289 18.22 -16.65 -3.40
N ASN A 290 16.88 -16.70 -3.35
CA ASN A 290 16.12 -16.68 -2.08
C ASN A 290 16.02 -18.05 -1.38
N PHE A 291 16.27 -19.16 -2.10
CA PHE A 291 16.27 -20.51 -1.52
C PHE A 291 17.65 -20.96 -1.02
N LEU A 292 18.74 -20.21 -1.34
CA LEU A 292 20.12 -20.57 -0.93
C LEU A 292 20.64 -19.70 0.23
N SER A 293 19.79 -18.84 0.83
CA SER A 293 20.13 -17.98 1.97
C SER A 293 19.42 -18.35 3.27
N GLU A 294 19.01 -19.62 3.42
CA GLU A 294 18.63 -20.22 4.72
C GLU A 294 19.74 -21.10 5.28
#